data_12bfca84dfef48ed843e4a8061873dd5
#
_entry.id   12bfca84dfef48ed843e4a8061873dd5
#
_cell.length_a   1.000
_cell.length_b   1.000
_cell.length_c   1.000
_cell.angle_alpha   90.00
_cell.angle_beta   90.00
_cell.angle_gamma   90.00
#
_symmetry.space_group_name_H-M   'P 1'
#
loop_
_entity.id
_entity.type
_entity.pdbx_description
1 polymer ?
#
loop_
_entity_poly.entity_id
_entity_poly.type
_entity_poly.pdbx_seq_one_letter_code
_entity_poly.pdbx_strand_id
1 'polypeptide(L)'
;MICDQAISLNGFYVSKDYPEHLRRVRYKDPESGKTLVFLSNNTALPPLTIAALYKSRWQVELFFKWIKQHLRIKKFLGTSENAVKTQIWCAVSTYVLIAIVKKELHLDASLYTLLQILSVSVFEKTEISCALRLDAPAPRIVIPDNQLSLFTI
;
A
#
# COMPACT_ATOMS: atom_id res chain seq x y z
N MET A 1 -27.27 -2.15 -4.17
CA MET A 1 -27.31 -1.50 -5.51
C MET A 1 -28.45 -0.49 -5.52
N ILE A 2 -28.27 0.68 -6.14
CA ILE A 2 -29.32 1.71 -6.20
C ILE A 2 -29.94 1.78 -7.59
N CYS A 3 -29.09 1.77 -8.64
CA CYS A 3 -29.53 1.95 -10.02
C CYS A 3 -28.50 1.38 -11.00
N ASP A 4 -29.00 0.87 -12.12
CA ASP A 4 -28.24 0.37 -13.27
C ASP A 4 -28.97 0.83 -14.54
N GLN A 5 -28.34 1.72 -15.32
CA GLN A 5 -28.97 2.40 -16.45
C GLN A 5 -28.01 2.51 -17.62
N ALA A 6 -28.54 2.34 -18.83
CA ALA A 6 -27.88 2.80 -20.04
C ALA A 6 -28.05 4.33 -20.16
N ILE A 7 -26.97 5.04 -20.41
CA ILE A 7 -26.96 6.49 -20.59
C ILE A 7 -26.21 6.86 -21.86
N SER A 8 -26.58 7.98 -22.46
CA SER A 8 -25.84 8.67 -23.53
C SER A 8 -25.24 9.95 -22.98
N LEU A 9 -24.06 10.31 -23.40
CA LEU A 9 -23.40 11.55 -23.02
C LEU A 9 -23.73 12.63 -24.05
N ASN A 10 -24.36 13.73 -23.60
CA ASN A 10 -24.88 14.78 -24.49
C ASN A 10 -23.92 15.99 -24.65
N GLY A 11 -22.70 15.94 -24.11
CA GLY A 11 -21.73 17.02 -24.28
C GLY A 11 -21.09 17.01 -25.68
N PHE A 12 -20.96 18.17 -26.35
CA PHE A 12 -20.44 18.28 -27.73
C PHE A 12 -19.10 17.55 -27.94
N TYR A 13 -18.14 17.71 -27.01
CA TYR A 13 -16.86 17.02 -27.09
C TYR A 13 -16.94 15.57 -26.61
N VAL A 14 -17.72 15.33 -25.57
CA VAL A 14 -17.83 14.01 -24.95
C VAL A 14 -18.63 13.03 -25.80
N SER A 15 -19.66 13.48 -26.49
CA SER A 15 -20.42 12.64 -27.43
C SER A 15 -19.63 12.27 -28.68
N LYS A 16 -18.62 13.06 -29.05
CA LYS A 16 -17.72 12.75 -30.17
C LYS A 16 -16.71 11.65 -29.77
N ASP A 17 -16.18 11.71 -28.54
CA ASP A 17 -15.22 10.76 -28.04
C ASP A 17 -15.88 9.45 -27.58
N TYR A 18 -17.12 9.52 -27.11
CA TYR A 18 -17.92 8.39 -26.61
C TYR A 18 -19.32 8.40 -27.25
N PRO A 19 -19.41 8.05 -28.54
CA PRO A 19 -20.70 8.07 -29.28
C PRO A 19 -21.65 6.96 -28.85
N GLU A 20 -21.15 5.92 -28.18
CA GLU A 20 -21.94 4.76 -27.78
C GLU A 20 -22.64 4.99 -26.44
N HIS A 21 -23.65 4.14 -26.18
CA HIS A 21 -24.31 4.11 -24.89
C HIS A 21 -23.34 3.57 -23.82
N LEU A 22 -23.23 4.30 -22.72
CA LEU A 22 -22.50 3.86 -21.54
C LEU A 22 -23.49 3.33 -20.50
N ARG A 23 -23.01 2.42 -19.68
CA ARG A 23 -23.72 1.89 -18.53
C ARG A 23 -23.33 2.66 -17.27
N ARG A 24 -24.31 3.19 -16.57
CA ARG A 24 -24.16 3.88 -15.29
C ARG A 24 -24.63 2.97 -14.17
N VAL A 25 -23.71 2.53 -13.31
CA VAL A 25 -24.02 1.73 -12.12
C VAL A 25 -23.89 2.61 -10.89
N ARG A 26 -24.99 2.76 -10.13
CA ARG A 26 -25.01 3.49 -8.87
C ARG A 26 -25.08 2.50 -7.71
N TYR A 27 -24.06 2.52 -6.87
CA TYR A 27 -23.86 1.56 -5.79
C TYR A 27 -23.70 2.30 -4.46
N LYS A 28 -24.42 1.85 -3.42
CA LYS A 28 -24.19 2.31 -2.05
C LYS A 28 -23.30 1.30 -1.38
N ASP A 29 -22.12 1.74 -0.99
CA ASP A 29 -21.15 0.89 -0.29
C ASP A 29 -21.63 0.63 1.15
N PRO A 30 -21.81 -0.63 1.56
CA PRO A 30 -22.30 -0.96 2.91
C PRO A 30 -21.29 -0.63 4.01
N GLU A 31 -20.00 -0.65 3.70
CA GLU A 31 -18.93 -0.40 4.68
C GLU A 31 -18.75 1.09 4.96
N SER A 32 -18.70 1.91 3.91
CA SER A 32 -18.47 3.35 4.04
C SER A 32 -19.75 4.19 4.07
N GLY A 33 -20.90 3.60 3.73
CA GLY A 33 -22.18 4.30 3.56
C GLY A 33 -22.24 5.24 2.35
N LYS A 34 -21.14 5.39 1.61
CA LYS A 34 -21.02 6.32 0.47
C LYS A 34 -21.71 5.76 -0.76
N THR A 35 -22.30 6.67 -1.54
CA THR A 35 -22.84 6.35 -2.86
C THR A 35 -21.76 6.57 -3.91
N LEU A 36 -21.41 5.51 -4.64
CA LEU A 36 -20.46 5.51 -5.73
C LEU A 36 -21.20 5.41 -7.06
N VAL A 37 -20.70 6.07 -8.07
CA VAL A 37 -21.24 6.02 -9.44
C VAL A 37 -20.12 5.58 -10.38
N PHE A 38 -20.36 4.48 -11.08
CA PHE A 38 -19.43 3.93 -12.04
C PHE A 38 -19.99 4.06 -13.46
N LEU A 39 -19.12 4.40 -14.38
CA LEU A 39 -19.40 4.39 -15.82
C LEU A 39 -18.60 3.24 -16.44
N SER A 40 -19.26 2.45 -17.28
CA SER A 40 -18.66 1.30 -17.97
C SER A 40 -19.25 1.16 -19.36
N ASN A 41 -18.46 0.67 -20.29
CA ASN A 41 -18.93 0.20 -21.60
C ASN A 41 -19.31 -1.29 -21.56
N ASN A 42 -19.06 -1.98 -20.45
CA ASN A 42 -19.40 -3.39 -20.30
C ASN A 42 -20.88 -3.53 -19.91
N THR A 43 -21.67 -4.11 -20.80
CA THR A 43 -23.10 -4.39 -20.59
C THR A 43 -23.36 -5.84 -20.14
N ALA A 44 -22.37 -6.74 -20.28
CA ALA A 44 -22.53 -8.17 -20.02
C ALA A 44 -22.36 -8.53 -18.53
N LEU A 45 -21.45 -7.86 -17.81
CA LEU A 45 -21.19 -8.21 -16.41
C LEU A 45 -22.33 -7.75 -15.48
N PRO A 46 -22.62 -8.51 -14.42
CA PRO A 46 -23.53 -8.07 -13.37
C PRO A 46 -23.08 -6.75 -12.73
N PRO A 47 -23.99 -5.85 -12.35
CA PRO A 47 -23.63 -4.52 -11.83
C PRO A 47 -22.83 -4.58 -10.50
N LEU A 48 -23.06 -5.60 -9.68
CA LEU A 48 -22.28 -5.82 -8.45
C LEU A 48 -20.82 -6.23 -8.76
N THR A 49 -20.61 -6.98 -9.83
CA THR A 49 -19.27 -7.35 -10.30
C THR A 49 -18.52 -6.11 -10.79
N ILE A 50 -19.19 -5.20 -11.51
CA ILE A 50 -18.59 -3.92 -11.92
C ILE A 50 -18.18 -3.11 -10.68
N ALA A 51 -19.05 -3.00 -9.68
CA ALA A 51 -18.74 -2.30 -8.44
C ALA A 51 -17.54 -2.94 -7.70
N ALA A 52 -17.46 -4.27 -7.64
CA ALA A 52 -16.35 -5.00 -7.02
C ALA A 52 -15.02 -4.78 -7.76
N LEU A 53 -15.03 -4.79 -9.10
CA LEU A 53 -13.86 -4.50 -9.93
C LEU A 53 -13.34 -3.08 -9.72
N TYR A 54 -14.21 -2.08 -9.67
CA TYR A 54 -13.82 -0.72 -9.36
C TYR A 54 -13.28 -0.57 -7.94
N LYS A 55 -13.86 -1.28 -6.98
CA LYS A 55 -13.39 -1.29 -5.58
C LYS A 55 -12.00 -1.92 -5.47
N SER A 56 -11.74 -3.03 -6.17
CA SER A 56 -10.40 -3.66 -6.19
C SER A 56 -9.35 -2.81 -6.91
N ARG A 57 -9.72 -2.10 -8.00
CA ARG A 57 -8.83 -1.14 -8.66
C ARG A 57 -8.38 -0.02 -7.70
N TRP A 58 -9.26 0.44 -6.81
CA TRP A 58 -8.92 1.45 -5.83
C TRP A 58 -7.82 1.01 -4.87
N GLN A 59 -7.70 -0.28 -4.60
CA GLN A 59 -6.61 -0.82 -3.77
C GLN A 59 -5.23 -0.59 -4.40
N VAL A 60 -5.14 -0.59 -5.73
CA VAL A 60 -3.91 -0.25 -6.46
C VAL A 60 -3.50 1.20 -6.20
N GLU A 61 -4.46 2.12 -6.18
CA GLU A 61 -4.18 3.53 -5.87
C GLU A 61 -3.73 3.71 -4.43
N LEU A 62 -4.35 3.00 -3.48
CA LEU A 62 -3.93 3.00 -2.07
C LEU A 62 -2.52 2.42 -1.90
N PHE A 63 -2.19 1.36 -2.64
CA PHE A 63 -0.85 0.78 -2.67
C PHE A 63 0.20 1.79 -3.15
N PHE A 64 -0.01 2.45 -4.29
CA PHE A 64 0.92 3.47 -4.78
C PHE A 64 0.98 4.70 -3.86
N LYS A 65 -0.13 5.09 -3.25
CA LYS A 65 -0.15 6.16 -2.24
C LYS A 65 0.73 5.78 -1.06
N TRP A 66 0.61 4.56 -0.55
CA TRP A 66 1.42 4.06 0.56
C TRP A 66 2.92 4.07 0.21
N ILE A 67 3.29 3.55 -0.96
CA ILE A 67 4.68 3.56 -1.45
C ILE A 67 5.23 4.98 -1.51
N LYS A 68 4.49 5.92 -2.10
CA LYS A 68 4.91 7.33 -2.18
C LYS A 68 5.09 7.97 -0.80
N GLN A 69 4.27 7.62 0.16
CA GLN A 69 4.30 8.19 1.50
C GLN A 69 5.46 7.64 2.34
N HIS A 70 5.71 6.34 2.29
CA HIS A 70 6.60 5.66 3.23
C HIS A 70 7.96 5.28 2.64
N LEU A 71 8.08 5.08 1.34
CA LEU A 71 9.33 4.69 0.67
C LEU A 71 10.02 5.87 -0.04
N ARG A 72 9.64 7.11 0.30
CA ARG A 72 10.28 8.35 -0.15
C ARG A 72 10.44 8.49 -1.67
N ILE A 73 9.54 7.93 -2.49
CA ILE A 73 9.53 8.11 -3.95
C ILE A 73 8.93 9.48 -4.35
N LYS A 74 9.13 10.50 -3.55
CA LYS A 74 8.73 11.89 -3.89
C LYS A 74 9.74 12.59 -4.78
N LYS A 75 11.01 12.17 -4.74
CA LYS A 75 12.09 12.62 -5.61
C LYS A 75 12.80 11.41 -6.18
N PHE A 76 13.01 11.40 -7.48
CA PHE A 76 13.85 10.40 -8.11
C PHE A 76 15.32 10.78 -7.93
N LEU A 77 16.15 9.78 -7.58
CA LEU A 77 17.59 9.96 -7.37
C LEU A 77 18.34 10.15 -8.70
N GLY A 78 17.74 9.72 -9.80
CA GLY A 78 18.30 9.88 -11.14
C GLY A 78 17.24 10.35 -12.13
N THR A 79 17.69 10.98 -13.22
CA THR A 79 16.84 11.51 -14.29
C THR A 79 16.66 10.56 -15.46
N SER A 80 17.49 9.50 -15.55
CA SER A 80 17.35 8.50 -16.61
C SER A 80 16.15 7.59 -16.37
N GLU A 81 15.52 7.13 -17.44
CA GLU A 81 14.38 6.21 -17.38
C GLU A 81 14.70 4.95 -16.55
N ASN A 82 15.91 4.39 -16.75
CA ASN A 82 16.34 3.21 -15.99
C ASN A 82 16.49 3.49 -14.50
N ALA A 83 17.02 4.64 -14.11
CA ALA A 83 17.15 5.01 -12.70
C ALA A 83 15.78 5.14 -12.04
N VAL A 84 14.82 5.77 -12.71
CA VAL A 84 13.43 5.89 -12.24
C VAL A 84 12.77 4.51 -12.09
N LYS A 85 12.89 3.65 -13.12
CA LYS A 85 12.35 2.28 -13.08
C LYS A 85 12.97 1.49 -11.93
N THR A 86 14.28 1.54 -11.77
CA THR A 86 15.00 0.83 -10.69
C THR A 86 14.50 1.27 -9.33
N GLN A 87 14.36 2.57 -9.09
CA GLN A 87 13.85 3.09 -7.81
C GLN A 87 12.42 2.61 -7.52
N ILE A 88 11.55 2.59 -8.53
CA ILE A 88 10.19 2.08 -8.39
C ILE A 88 10.21 0.58 -8.05
N TRP A 89 11.02 -0.22 -8.76
CA TRP A 89 11.13 -1.65 -8.50
C TRP A 89 11.67 -1.96 -7.11
N CYS A 90 12.70 -1.24 -6.66
CA CYS A 90 13.23 -1.37 -5.29
C CYS A 90 12.12 -1.11 -4.26
N ALA A 91 11.32 -0.07 -4.45
CA ALA A 91 10.25 0.26 -3.53
C ALA A 91 9.13 -0.81 -3.52
N VAL A 92 8.71 -1.28 -4.69
CA VAL A 92 7.73 -2.36 -4.80
C VAL A 92 8.23 -3.63 -4.14
N SER A 93 9.50 -4.01 -4.39
CA SER A 93 10.13 -5.19 -3.79
C SER A 93 10.20 -5.08 -2.27
N THR A 94 10.59 -3.91 -1.75
CA THR A 94 10.63 -3.66 -0.30
C THR A 94 9.25 -3.82 0.33
N TYR A 95 8.21 -3.24 -0.27
CA TYR A 95 6.84 -3.39 0.21
C TYR A 95 6.42 -4.86 0.26
N VAL A 96 6.65 -5.60 -0.83
CA VAL A 96 6.26 -7.02 -0.93
C VAL A 96 7.01 -7.86 0.10
N LEU A 97 8.33 -7.66 0.26
CA LEU A 97 9.12 -8.40 1.24
C LEU A 97 8.62 -8.16 2.67
N ILE A 98 8.35 -6.91 3.05
CA ILE A 98 7.82 -6.61 4.39
C ILE A 98 6.42 -7.22 4.57
N ALA A 99 5.58 -7.20 3.54
CA ALA A 99 4.25 -7.81 3.58
C ALA A 99 4.33 -9.34 3.75
N ILE A 100 5.28 -10.00 3.08
CA ILE A 100 5.54 -11.43 3.24
C ILE A 100 6.00 -11.72 4.67
N VAL A 101 7.01 -11.00 5.16
CA VAL A 101 7.53 -11.18 6.53
C VAL A 101 6.43 -10.99 7.57
N LYS A 102 5.61 -9.94 7.42
CA LYS A 102 4.46 -9.73 8.30
C LYS A 102 3.52 -10.93 8.32
N LYS A 103 3.22 -11.48 7.14
CA LYS A 103 2.30 -12.62 6.99
C LYS A 103 2.89 -13.91 7.59
N GLU A 104 4.14 -14.22 7.25
CA GLU A 104 4.81 -15.44 7.70
C GLU A 104 5.03 -15.46 9.22
N LEU A 105 5.38 -14.33 9.81
CA LEU A 105 5.62 -14.20 11.24
C LEU A 105 4.36 -13.82 12.04
N HIS A 106 3.20 -13.71 11.39
CA HIS A 106 1.92 -13.34 12.01
C HIS A 106 2.00 -12.09 12.89
N LEU A 107 2.68 -11.05 12.39
CA LEU A 107 2.90 -9.81 13.15
C LEU A 107 1.69 -8.88 13.10
N ASP A 108 1.24 -8.39 14.24
CA ASP A 108 0.12 -7.44 14.33
C ASP A 108 0.53 -6.00 13.99
N ALA A 109 1.83 -5.69 14.04
CA ALA A 109 2.38 -4.37 13.72
C ALA A 109 2.02 -3.90 12.30
N SER A 110 1.90 -2.56 12.12
CA SER A 110 1.67 -1.99 10.79
C SER A 110 2.88 -2.20 9.87
N LEU A 111 2.67 -2.26 8.55
CA LEU A 111 3.78 -2.35 7.58
C LEU A 111 4.76 -1.18 7.73
N TYR A 112 4.28 0.00 8.10
CA TYR A 112 5.11 1.16 8.34
C TYR A 112 6.00 1.00 9.57
N THR A 113 5.46 0.48 10.67
CA THR A 113 6.24 0.18 11.88
C THR A 113 7.35 -0.84 11.60
N LEU A 114 7.02 -1.91 10.87
CA LEU A 114 8.00 -2.91 10.46
C LEU A 114 9.11 -2.31 9.57
N LEU A 115 8.72 -1.44 8.63
CA LEU A 115 9.68 -0.71 7.80
C LEU A 115 10.63 0.16 8.63
N GLN A 116 10.11 0.87 9.64
CA GLN A 116 10.93 1.69 10.53
C GLN A 116 11.93 0.85 11.33
N ILE A 117 11.50 -0.26 11.91
CA ILE A 117 12.39 -1.16 12.65
C ILE A 117 13.48 -1.68 11.72
N LEU A 118 13.12 -2.20 10.54
CA LEU A 118 14.09 -2.73 9.59
C LEU A 118 15.05 -1.66 9.07
N SER A 119 14.62 -0.42 8.95
CA SER A 119 15.49 0.67 8.46
C SER A 119 16.68 0.97 9.36
N VAL A 120 16.59 0.65 10.65
CA VAL A 120 17.68 0.82 11.63
C VAL A 120 18.40 -0.48 11.93
N SER A 121 17.72 -1.63 11.86
CA SER A 121 18.27 -2.93 12.25
C SER A 121 18.78 -3.79 11.09
N VAL A 122 18.62 -3.36 9.83
CA VAL A 122 18.98 -4.16 8.64
C VAL A 122 20.46 -4.58 8.58
N PHE A 123 21.34 -3.81 9.21
CA PHE A 123 22.78 -4.11 9.28
C PHE A 123 23.21 -4.78 10.59
N GLU A 124 22.28 -4.99 11.51
CA GLU A 124 22.57 -5.71 12.75
C GLU A 124 22.53 -7.22 12.48
N LYS A 125 23.47 -7.96 13.12
CA LYS A 125 23.49 -9.44 13.06
C LYS A 125 22.46 -10.03 14.03
N THR A 126 21.21 -9.58 13.90
CA THR A 126 20.11 -10.03 14.75
C THR A 126 19.14 -10.83 13.89
N GLU A 127 18.59 -11.89 14.44
CA GLU A 127 17.54 -12.65 13.76
C GLU A 127 16.32 -11.77 13.53
N ILE A 128 15.80 -11.76 12.29
CA ILE A 128 14.66 -10.91 11.91
C ILE A 128 13.44 -11.14 12.80
N SER A 129 13.21 -12.38 13.20
CA SER A 129 12.15 -12.75 14.14
C SER A 129 12.27 -12.05 15.49
N CYS A 130 13.50 -11.88 15.99
CA CYS A 130 13.79 -11.17 17.24
C CYS A 130 13.67 -9.66 17.07
N ALA A 131 14.18 -9.11 15.96
CA ALA A 131 14.13 -7.68 15.68
C ALA A 131 12.70 -7.14 15.51
N LEU A 132 11.77 -7.97 14.99
CA LEU A 132 10.40 -7.58 14.69
C LEU A 132 9.39 -7.94 15.78
N ARG A 133 9.75 -8.66 16.83
CA ARG A 133 8.89 -8.93 17.99
C ARG A 133 8.92 -7.73 18.92
N LEU A 134 7.86 -6.94 18.89
CA LEU A 134 7.68 -5.75 19.72
C LEU A 134 7.60 -6.06 21.22
N ASP A 135 7.33 -7.32 21.59
CA ASP A 135 7.19 -7.80 22.98
C ASP A 135 8.43 -8.52 23.52
N ALA A 136 9.52 -8.56 22.75
CA ALA A 136 10.77 -9.14 23.27
C ALA A 136 11.30 -8.20 24.38
N PRO A 137 11.52 -8.69 25.63
CA PRO A 137 12.19 -7.90 26.65
C PRO A 137 13.51 -7.45 26.07
N ALA A 138 13.83 -6.15 26.25
CA ALA A 138 15.09 -5.58 25.80
C ALA A 138 16.24 -6.55 26.16
N PRO A 139 17.17 -6.86 25.24
CA PRO A 139 18.28 -7.73 25.56
C PRO A 139 18.94 -7.16 26.81
N ARG A 140 18.97 -7.95 27.89
CA ARG A 140 19.75 -7.60 29.07
C ARG A 140 21.20 -7.49 28.59
N ILE A 141 21.65 -6.25 28.46
CA ILE A 141 23.07 -5.98 28.29
C ILE A 141 23.70 -6.52 29.57
N VAL A 142 24.23 -7.73 29.48
CA VAL A 142 25.12 -8.26 30.52
C VAL A 142 26.40 -7.43 30.40
N ILE A 143 26.44 -6.35 31.15
CA ILE A 143 27.68 -5.58 31.31
C ILE A 143 28.64 -6.56 31.98
N PRO A 144 29.73 -6.96 31.31
CA PRO A 144 30.71 -7.81 31.98
C PRO A 144 31.24 -7.03 33.18
N ASP A 145 31.31 -7.70 34.34
CA ASP A 145 31.70 -7.16 35.65
C ASP A 145 33.12 -6.55 35.69
N ASN A 146 33.75 -6.38 34.55
CA ASN A 146 35.10 -5.84 34.37
C ASN A 146 35.18 -4.34 34.15
N GLN A 147 34.06 -3.63 34.20
CA GLN A 147 34.09 -2.17 34.14
C GLN A 147 34.49 -1.62 35.51
N LEU A 148 35.79 -1.43 35.73
CA LEU A 148 36.34 -0.68 36.86
C LEU A 148 35.62 0.68 36.88
N SER A 149 34.93 0.98 37.98
CA SER A 149 34.34 2.25 38.23
C SER A 149 35.41 3.35 38.23
N LEU A 150 35.43 4.18 37.21
CA LEU A 150 36.41 5.28 37.04
C LEU A 150 36.13 6.48 37.95
N PHE A 151 35.07 6.44 38.73
CA PHE A 151 34.69 7.54 39.64
C PHE A 151 34.22 6.97 40.98
N THR A 152 35.18 6.78 41.86
CA THR A 152 34.95 6.76 43.30
C THR A 152 35.56 8.04 43.85
N ILE A 153 34.72 9.03 44.13
CA ILE A 153 35.01 10.14 45.06
C ILE A 153 34.12 9.94 46.26
#